data_4fe9ffc514ea1abe784701cb17074a05
#
_entry.id   4fe9ffc514ea1abe784701cb17074a05
#
_cell.length_a   1.000
_cell.length_b   1.000
_cell.length_c   1.000
_cell.angle_alpha   90.00
_cell.angle_beta   90.00
_cell.angle_gamma   90.00
#
_symmetry.space_group_name_H-M   'P 1'
#
loop_
_entity.id
_entity.type
_entity.pdbx_description
1 polymer ?
#
loop_
_entity_poly.entity_id
_entity_poly.type
_entity_poly.pdbx_seq_one_letter_code
_entity_poly.pdbx_strand_id
1 'polypeptide(L)'
;KSFSDNIYRNINGATLQPVLDTLITLKQSGVWLEVTNLLIPTINDDMQMIRQMCRWLVDNGMTDNPLHFSRFFPMYKMRNLYPTPLDTLLQARETAIEEGIKYVYIGNTSDTRGEDTYCPHCSELLIKRDYHQVKINKIAGTGLCPKCGTEITGKW
;
A
#
# COMPACT_ATOMS: atom_id res chain seq x y z
N LYS A 1 -7.45 6.15 4.58
CA LYS A 1 -6.60 6.90 5.54
C LYS A 1 -6.39 6.15 6.85
N SER A 2 -7.33 5.33 7.25
CA SER A 2 -7.30 4.49 8.46
C SER A 2 -8.33 3.37 8.33
N PHE A 3 -8.29 2.37 9.19
CA PHE A 3 -9.33 1.34 9.31
C PHE A 3 -10.12 1.49 10.62
N SER A 4 -10.34 2.74 11.02
CA SER A 4 -11.09 3.13 12.23
C SER A 4 -12.07 4.24 11.92
N ASP A 5 -13.36 4.00 12.17
CA ASP A 5 -14.42 5.01 12.00
C ASP A 5 -14.21 6.22 12.93
N ASN A 6 -13.70 5.97 14.14
CA ASN A 6 -13.38 7.04 15.09
C ASN A 6 -12.30 8.00 14.52
N ILE A 7 -11.26 7.47 13.90
CA ILE A 7 -10.22 8.28 13.25
C ILE A 7 -10.80 9.03 12.05
N TYR A 8 -11.63 8.37 11.24
CA TYR A 8 -12.32 9.03 10.13
C TYR A 8 -13.16 10.22 10.60
N ARG A 9 -13.96 10.08 11.66
CA ARG A 9 -14.78 11.16 12.22
C ARG A 9 -13.94 12.31 12.75
N ASN A 10 -12.94 12.01 13.55
CA ASN A 10 -12.20 13.04 14.30
C ASN A 10 -11.09 13.73 13.47
N ILE A 11 -10.52 13.04 12.49
CA ILE A 11 -9.40 13.56 11.69
C ILE A 11 -9.82 13.93 10.28
N ASN A 12 -10.66 13.12 9.63
CA ASN A 12 -11.03 13.31 8.23
C ASN A 12 -12.38 14.02 8.04
N GLY A 13 -13.19 14.20 9.11
CA GLY A 13 -14.52 14.78 9.01
C GLY A 13 -15.51 13.93 8.18
N ALA A 14 -15.31 12.60 8.16
CA ALA A 14 -16.05 11.65 7.35
C ALA A 14 -16.33 10.37 8.14
N THR A 15 -16.87 9.34 7.50
CA THR A 15 -17.05 8.00 8.08
C THR A 15 -16.31 6.96 7.22
N LEU A 16 -15.95 5.83 7.83
CA LEU A 16 -15.18 4.77 7.16
C LEU A 16 -16.02 4.03 6.11
N GLN A 17 -17.28 3.71 6.43
CA GLN A 17 -18.11 2.82 5.60
C GLN A 17 -18.23 3.27 4.12
N PRO A 18 -18.50 4.55 3.80
CA PRO A 18 -18.57 4.98 2.40
C PRO A 18 -17.27 4.78 1.62
N VAL A 19 -16.10 4.81 2.31
CA VAL A 19 -14.80 4.53 1.68
C VAL A 19 -14.70 3.04 1.34
N LEU A 20 -15.11 2.17 2.24
CA LEU A 20 -15.13 0.73 2.02
C LEU A 20 -16.08 0.35 0.87
N ASP A 21 -17.29 0.91 0.87
CA ASP A 21 -18.28 0.70 -0.20
C ASP A 21 -17.75 1.18 -1.58
N THR A 22 -17.04 2.32 -1.58
CA THR A 22 -16.38 2.85 -2.78
C THR A 22 -15.30 1.89 -3.30
N LEU A 23 -14.45 1.35 -2.42
CA LEU A 23 -13.42 0.38 -2.81
C LEU A 23 -14.04 -0.87 -3.44
N ILE A 24 -15.13 -1.40 -2.86
CA ILE A 24 -15.87 -2.54 -3.42
C ILE A 24 -16.42 -2.20 -4.81
N THR A 25 -17.08 -1.04 -4.93
CA THR A 25 -17.66 -0.58 -6.20
C THR A 25 -16.61 -0.44 -7.28
N LEU A 26 -15.46 0.17 -6.99
CA LEU A 26 -14.36 0.34 -7.92
C LEU A 26 -13.76 -1.03 -8.33
N LYS A 27 -13.58 -1.93 -7.37
CA LYS A 27 -13.10 -3.28 -7.66
C LYS A 27 -14.05 -4.03 -8.59
N GLN A 28 -15.34 -3.98 -8.34
CA GLN A 28 -16.38 -4.63 -9.17
C GLN A 28 -16.50 -4.01 -10.56
N SER A 29 -16.21 -2.72 -10.71
CA SER A 29 -16.24 -2.03 -12.02
C SER A 29 -15.06 -2.36 -12.94
N GLY A 30 -14.06 -3.11 -12.44
CA GLY A 30 -12.88 -3.51 -13.21
C GLY A 30 -11.89 -2.39 -13.52
N VAL A 31 -12.03 -1.22 -12.89
CA VAL A 31 -11.03 -0.14 -12.99
C VAL A 31 -9.75 -0.52 -12.25
N TRP A 32 -8.60 -0.01 -12.73
CA TRP A 32 -7.36 -0.16 -12.00
C TRP A 32 -7.42 0.64 -10.69
N LEU A 33 -7.26 -0.07 -9.58
CA LEU A 33 -7.36 0.49 -8.23
C LEU A 33 -6.05 0.32 -7.48
N GLU A 34 -5.55 1.39 -6.90
CA GLU A 34 -4.46 1.40 -5.93
C GLU A 34 -4.94 2.04 -4.63
N VAL A 35 -4.54 1.48 -3.51
CA VAL A 35 -4.96 1.94 -2.18
C VAL A 35 -3.79 2.61 -1.48
N THR A 36 -3.99 3.82 -0.94
CA THR A 36 -2.96 4.54 -0.19
C THR A 36 -3.38 4.80 1.25
N ASN A 37 -2.51 4.43 2.19
CA ASN A 37 -2.66 4.72 3.60
C ASN A 37 -1.48 5.59 4.09
N LEU A 38 -1.76 6.81 4.53
CA LEU A 38 -0.79 7.68 5.20
C LEU A 38 -0.69 7.25 6.67
N LEU A 39 0.45 6.73 7.09
CA LEU A 39 0.68 6.34 8.47
C LEU A 39 1.08 7.56 9.30
N ILE A 40 0.30 7.85 10.33
CA ILE A 40 0.52 8.98 11.24
C ILE A 40 0.80 8.42 12.64
N PRO A 41 1.99 8.70 13.20
CA PRO A 41 2.39 8.17 14.50
C PRO A 41 1.35 8.47 15.59
N THR A 42 1.08 7.48 16.43
CA THR A 42 0.13 7.53 17.55
C THR A 42 -1.36 7.65 17.17
N ILE A 43 -1.65 7.76 15.87
CA ILE A 43 -3.03 7.92 15.38
C ILE A 43 -3.50 6.65 14.65
N ASN A 44 -2.77 6.21 13.62
CA ASN A 44 -3.18 5.07 12.81
C ASN A 44 -2.01 4.13 12.43
N ASP A 45 -0.95 4.13 13.22
CA ASP A 45 0.25 3.29 13.05
C ASP A 45 0.21 1.99 13.90
N ASP A 46 -0.96 1.66 14.45
CA ASP A 46 -1.18 0.37 15.14
C ASP A 46 -1.21 -0.80 14.15
N MET A 47 -0.29 -1.74 14.33
CA MET A 47 -0.14 -2.91 13.44
C MET A 47 -1.36 -3.84 13.47
N GLN A 48 -2.11 -3.89 14.57
CA GLN A 48 -3.34 -4.68 14.62
C GLN A 48 -4.43 -4.07 13.72
N MET A 49 -4.57 -2.76 13.72
CA MET A 49 -5.50 -2.06 12.82
C MET A 49 -5.07 -2.21 11.36
N ILE A 50 -3.75 -2.13 11.06
CA ILE A 50 -3.21 -2.37 9.71
C ILE A 50 -3.51 -3.78 9.26
N ARG A 51 -3.33 -4.77 10.13
CA ARG A 51 -3.65 -6.18 9.87
C ARG A 51 -5.13 -6.38 9.55
N GLN A 52 -6.03 -5.76 10.31
CA GLN A 52 -7.47 -5.80 10.06
C GLN A 52 -7.83 -5.17 8.70
N MET A 53 -7.22 -4.04 8.36
CA MET A 53 -7.39 -3.41 7.04
C MET A 53 -6.95 -4.34 5.91
N CYS A 54 -5.78 -4.95 6.03
CA CYS A 54 -5.24 -5.85 5.01
C CYS A 54 -6.11 -7.10 4.83
N ARG A 55 -6.57 -7.72 5.92
CA ARG A 55 -7.54 -8.83 5.88
C ARG A 55 -8.81 -8.44 5.14
N TRP A 56 -9.38 -7.28 5.50
CA TRP A 56 -10.58 -6.80 4.82
C TRP A 56 -10.35 -6.62 3.31
N LEU A 57 -9.19 -6.07 2.89
CA LEU A 57 -8.83 -5.94 1.47
C LEU A 57 -8.75 -7.31 0.79
N VAL A 58 -8.09 -8.28 1.41
CA VAL A 58 -7.97 -9.66 0.90
C VAL A 58 -9.32 -10.34 0.79
N ASP A 59 -10.16 -10.26 1.82
CA ASP A 59 -11.50 -10.85 1.87
C ASP A 59 -12.44 -10.28 0.81
N ASN A 60 -12.19 -9.04 0.36
CA ASN A 60 -12.93 -8.38 -0.72
C ASN A 60 -12.22 -8.47 -2.10
N GLY A 61 -11.31 -9.42 -2.27
CA GLY A 61 -10.68 -9.75 -3.55
C GLY A 61 -9.64 -8.76 -4.04
N MET A 62 -9.08 -7.93 -3.13
CA MET A 62 -8.10 -6.89 -3.48
C MET A 62 -6.64 -7.32 -3.25
N THR A 63 -6.38 -8.63 -3.20
CA THR A 63 -5.05 -9.23 -3.03
C THR A 63 -4.01 -8.71 -4.03
N ASP A 64 -4.44 -8.50 -5.28
CA ASP A 64 -3.58 -8.06 -6.38
C ASP A 64 -3.56 -6.53 -6.59
N ASN A 65 -4.32 -5.79 -5.79
CA ASN A 65 -4.34 -4.33 -5.88
C ASN A 65 -3.18 -3.74 -5.09
N PRO A 66 -2.37 -2.83 -5.67
CA PRO A 66 -1.26 -2.20 -4.96
C PRO A 66 -1.72 -1.46 -3.71
N LEU A 67 -1.02 -1.71 -2.60
CA LEU A 67 -1.19 -0.99 -1.34
C LEU A 67 0.06 -0.16 -1.05
N HIS A 68 -0.13 1.13 -0.82
CA HIS A 68 0.94 2.07 -0.55
C HIS A 68 0.85 2.59 0.89
N PHE A 69 1.90 2.41 1.68
CA PHE A 69 2.06 3.10 2.96
C PHE A 69 2.93 4.33 2.76
N SER A 70 2.36 5.51 3.00
CA SER A 70 3.07 6.77 2.85
C SER A 70 3.54 7.29 4.20
N ARG A 71 4.77 7.82 4.23
CA ARG A 71 5.35 8.49 5.38
C ARG A 71 4.64 9.82 5.65
N PHE A 72 4.22 10.03 6.90
CA PHE A 72 3.72 11.33 7.35
C PHE A 72 4.88 12.26 7.72
N PHE A 73 4.71 13.55 7.40
CA PHE A 73 5.54 14.64 7.91
C PHE A 73 4.67 15.67 8.63
N PRO A 74 5.13 16.19 9.79
CA PRO A 74 4.37 17.15 10.58
C PRO A 74 4.06 18.42 9.82
N MET A 75 2.77 18.73 9.66
CA MET A 75 2.31 19.96 9.01
C MET A 75 1.01 20.48 9.65
N TYR A 76 0.71 21.73 9.44
CA TYR A 76 -0.53 22.39 9.83
C TYR A 76 -0.90 22.15 11.32
N LYS A 77 -2.01 21.50 11.62
CA LYS A 77 -2.49 21.22 12.98
C LYS A 77 -1.79 20.05 13.68
N MET A 78 -0.90 19.33 12.97
CA MET A 78 -0.19 18.16 13.46
C MET A 78 1.33 18.41 13.60
N ARG A 79 1.73 19.67 13.82
CA ARG A 79 3.16 20.05 13.96
C ARG A 79 3.81 19.53 15.24
N ASN A 80 3.01 19.12 16.21
CA ASN A 80 3.45 18.53 17.48
C ASN A 80 3.77 17.02 17.37
N LEU A 81 3.45 16.40 16.25
CA LEU A 81 3.81 15.00 15.99
C LEU A 81 5.21 14.92 15.36
N TYR A 82 5.75 13.72 15.29
CA TYR A 82 7.02 13.44 14.60
C TYR A 82 6.75 12.71 13.27
N PRO A 83 7.70 12.77 12.30
CA PRO A 83 7.58 12.01 11.06
C PRO A 83 7.47 10.52 11.34
N THR A 84 6.72 9.80 10.53
CA THR A 84 6.62 8.33 10.68
C THR A 84 8.02 7.71 10.61
N PRO A 85 8.42 6.92 11.62
CA PRO A 85 9.67 6.17 11.57
C PRO A 85 9.68 5.20 10.37
N LEU A 86 10.85 5.02 9.75
CA LEU A 86 10.97 4.10 8.62
C LEU A 86 10.63 2.67 9.03
N ASP A 87 11.04 2.24 10.22
CA ASP A 87 10.75 0.90 10.73
C ASP A 87 9.24 0.63 10.87
N THR A 88 8.45 1.66 11.22
CA THR A 88 6.99 1.56 11.24
C THR A 88 6.42 1.28 9.83
N LEU A 89 6.95 1.96 8.80
CA LEU A 89 6.54 1.72 7.40
C LEU A 89 6.93 0.31 6.93
N LEU A 90 8.15 -0.11 7.25
CA LEU A 90 8.64 -1.46 6.91
C LEU A 90 7.80 -2.54 7.61
N GLN A 91 7.50 -2.37 8.89
CA GLN A 91 6.66 -3.29 9.65
C GLN A 91 5.23 -3.35 9.10
N ALA A 92 4.64 -2.21 8.72
CA ALA A 92 3.33 -2.16 8.07
C ALA A 92 3.34 -2.90 6.73
N ARG A 93 4.41 -2.74 5.94
CA ARG A 93 4.61 -3.46 4.68
C ARG A 93 4.68 -4.97 4.90
N GLU A 94 5.49 -5.42 5.83
CA GLU A 94 5.62 -6.85 6.19
C GLU A 94 4.27 -7.42 6.65
N THR A 95 3.57 -6.71 7.54
CA THR A 95 2.22 -7.08 8.00
C THR A 95 1.26 -7.25 6.82
N ALA A 96 1.27 -6.35 5.84
CA ALA A 96 0.38 -6.45 4.69
C ALA A 96 0.72 -7.65 3.78
N ILE A 97 2.01 -7.95 3.60
CA ILE A 97 2.47 -9.12 2.84
C ILE A 97 2.08 -10.42 3.56
N GLU A 98 2.25 -10.50 4.88
CA GLU A 98 1.82 -11.64 5.70
C GLU A 98 0.32 -11.92 5.58
N GLU A 99 -0.51 -10.88 5.47
CA GLU A 99 -1.96 -11.01 5.29
C GLU A 99 -2.36 -11.33 3.84
N GLY A 100 -1.40 -11.39 2.89
CA GLY A 100 -1.63 -11.86 1.53
C GLY A 100 -1.74 -10.78 0.46
N ILE A 101 -1.47 -9.52 0.77
CA ILE A 101 -1.36 -8.47 -0.26
C ILE A 101 -0.07 -8.67 -1.06
N LYS A 102 -0.17 -8.83 -2.37
CA LYS A 102 0.98 -9.17 -3.22
C LYS A 102 1.89 -7.99 -3.54
N TYR A 103 1.33 -6.79 -3.67
CA TYR A 103 2.06 -5.60 -4.08
C TYR A 103 1.95 -4.52 -3.02
N VAL A 104 2.97 -4.41 -2.17
CA VAL A 104 2.99 -3.46 -1.06
C VAL A 104 4.21 -2.56 -1.18
N TYR A 105 3.96 -1.26 -1.23
CA TYR A 105 4.98 -0.23 -1.40
C TYR A 105 5.01 0.72 -0.21
N ILE A 106 6.18 1.30 0.03
CA ILE A 106 6.33 2.45 0.93
C ILE A 106 6.75 3.66 0.13
N GLY A 107 6.29 4.83 0.51
CA GLY A 107 6.56 6.07 -0.20
C GLY A 107 6.75 7.26 0.73
N ASN A 108 7.11 8.40 0.12
CA ASN A 108 7.42 9.64 0.81
C ASN A 108 8.60 9.49 1.79
N THR A 109 9.61 8.71 1.38
CA THR A 109 10.85 8.47 2.10
C THR A 109 12.03 8.53 1.15
N SER A 110 13.23 8.82 1.66
CA SER A 110 14.48 8.72 0.89
C SER A 110 15.07 7.30 0.88
N ASP A 111 14.47 6.38 1.61
CA ASP A 111 14.88 4.98 1.63
C ASP A 111 14.19 4.22 0.51
N THR A 112 14.95 3.52 -0.30
CA THR A 112 14.45 2.79 -1.48
C THR A 112 13.90 1.40 -1.15
N ARG A 113 14.00 0.94 0.10
CA ARG A 113 13.42 -0.32 0.54
C ARG A 113 11.89 -0.26 0.44
N GLY A 114 11.31 -1.13 -0.35
CA GLY A 114 9.86 -1.18 -0.55
C GLY A 114 9.33 -0.31 -1.69
N GLU A 115 10.19 0.29 -2.54
CA GLU A 115 9.76 0.95 -3.79
C GLU A 115 9.71 -0.02 -4.98
N ASP A 116 10.50 -1.09 -4.93
CA ASP A 116 10.66 -2.03 -6.02
C ASP A 116 9.50 -3.02 -6.14
N THR A 117 9.26 -3.50 -7.36
CA THR A 117 8.28 -4.56 -7.62
C THR A 117 8.99 -5.89 -7.79
N TYR A 118 8.55 -6.87 -7.01
CA TYR A 118 9.03 -8.25 -7.08
C TYR A 118 7.92 -9.18 -7.55
N CYS A 119 8.31 -10.29 -8.19
CA CYS A 119 7.38 -11.34 -8.54
C CYS A 119 6.80 -11.99 -7.27
N PRO A 120 5.47 -12.05 -7.10
CA PRO A 120 4.86 -12.62 -5.91
C PRO A 120 5.05 -14.13 -5.78
N HIS A 121 5.45 -14.82 -6.87
CA HIS A 121 5.67 -16.26 -6.88
C HIS A 121 7.14 -16.65 -6.63
N CYS A 122 8.11 -15.96 -7.28
CA CYS A 122 9.52 -16.38 -7.24
C CYS A 122 10.48 -15.32 -6.71
N SER A 123 9.96 -14.18 -6.24
CA SER A 123 10.71 -13.05 -5.68
C SER A 123 11.75 -12.44 -6.63
N GLU A 124 11.64 -12.69 -7.95
CA GLU A 124 12.49 -12.01 -8.94
C GLU A 124 12.22 -10.50 -8.92
N LEU A 125 13.28 -9.69 -8.94
CA LEU A 125 13.16 -8.25 -9.10
C LEU A 125 12.68 -7.92 -10.52
N LEU A 126 11.48 -7.35 -10.63
CA LEU A 126 10.82 -7.03 -11.90
C LEU A 126 10.97 -5.58 -12.30
N ILE A 127 10.68 -4.67 -11.37
CA ILE A 127 10.79 -3.22 -11.59
C ILE A 127 11.62 -2.63 -10.46
N LYS A 128 12.75 -2.02 -10.83
CA LYS A 128 13.57 -1.24 -9.90
C LYS A 128 13.26 0.23 -10.03
N ARG A 129 13.02 0.88 -8.90
CA ARG A 129 12.76 2.32 -8.83
C ARG A 129 13.84 3.03 -8.03
N ASP A 130 14.00 4.30 -8.35
CA ASP A 130 14.81 5.24 -7.63
C ASP A 130 13.98 6.54 -7.59
N TYR A 131 13.28 6.76 -6.49
CA TYR A 131 12.23 7.76 -6.37
C TYR A 131 11.16 7.60 -7.49
N HIS A 132 11.03 8.59 -8.36
CA HIS A 132 10.05 8.60 -9.45
C HIS A 132 10.61 8.03 -10.76
N GLN A 133 11.85 7.54 -10.79
CA GLN A 133 12.48 7.01 -11.99
C GLN A 133 12.45 5.49 -11.99
N VAL A 134 11.95 4.90 -13.07
CA VAL A 134 12.11 3.47 -13.33
C VAL A 134 13.49 3.23 -13.91
N LYS A 135 14.35 2.53 -13.18
CA LYS A 135 15.72 2.17 -13.62
C LYS A 135 15.76 0.85 -14.36
N ILE A 136 14.92 -0.10 -13.96
CA ILE A 136 14.79 -1.42 -14.59
C ILE A 136 13.30 -1.73 -14.72
N ASN A 137 12.89 -2.23 -15.89
CA ASN A 137 11.57 -2.82 -16.10
C ASN A 137 11.73 -4.08 -16.95
N LYS A 138 11.64 -5.25 -16.32
CA LYS A 138 11.80 -6.57 -16.97
C LYS A 138 10.51 -7.11 -17.57
N ILE A 139 9.38 -6.46 -17.32
CA ILE A 139 8.04 -6.93 -17.70
C ILE A 139 7.33 -5.98 -18.66
N ALA A 140 8.02 -4.93 -19.15
CA ALA A 140 7.46 -3.98 -20.10
C ALA A 140 6.91 -4.67 -21.36
N GLY A 141 5.65 -4.43 -21.66
CA GLY A 141 4.96 -4.96 -22.84
C GLY A 141 4.53 -6.43 -22.78
N THR A 142 4.94 -7.19 -21.76
CA THR A 142 4.55 -8.61 -21.61
C THR A 142 3.67 -8.87 -20.40
N GLY A 143 3.88 -8.14 -19.29
CA GLY A 143 3.23 -8.40 -18.03
C GLY A 143 3.62 -9.74 -17.37
N LEU A 144 4.63 -10.44 -17.89
CA LEU A 144 5.03 -11.76 -17.40
C LEU A 144 6.39 -11.71 -16.70
N CYS A 145 6.51 -12.44 -15.59
CA CYS A 145 7.80 -12.62 -14.92
C CYS A 145 8.77 -13.40 -15.83
N PRO A 146 9.95 -12.85 -16.18
CA PRO A 146 10.89 -13.50 -17.08
C PRO A 146 11.51 -14.79 -16.51
N LYS A 147 11.44 -14.98 -15.17
CA LYS A 147 12.04 -16.14 -14.50
C LYS A 147 11.08 -17.31 -14.39
N CYS A 148 9.79 -17.07 -14.09
CA CYS A 148 8.84 -18.15 -13.79
C CYS A 148 7.55 -18.08 -14.62
N GLY A 149 7.38 -17.08 -15.49
CA GLY A 149 6.20 -16.94 -16.35
C GLY A 149 4.93 -16.46 -15.64
N THR A 150 4.98 -16.20 -14.32
CA THR A 150 3.81 -15.70 -13.57
C THR A 150 3.34 -14.38 -14.16
N GLU A 151 2.03 -14.27 -14.40
CA GLU A 151 1.39 -13.01 -14.79
C GLU A 151 1.45 -12.00 -13.65
N ILE A 152 1.90 -10.79 -13.97
CA ILE A 152 2.01 -9.69 -13.01
C ILE A 152 0.86 -8.74 -13.25
N THR A 153 0.01 -8.60 -12.24
CA THR A 153 -1.15 -7.72 -12.32
C THR A 153 -0.71 -6.27 -12.47
N GLY A 154 -1.18 -5.59 -13.53
CA GLY A 154 -0.79 -4.22 -13.86
C GLY A 154 -1.37 -3.71 -15.16
N LYS A 155 -0.96 -2.53 -15.56
CA LYS A 155 -1.19 -1.93 -16.88
C LYS A 155 0.16 -1.83 -17.59
N TRP A 156 0.35 -2.64 -18.61
CA TRP A 156 1.64 -2.83 -19.33
C TRP A 156 1.54 -2.32 -20.76
#